data_887a197b1186b9b8094dfc76eef51434
#
_entry.id   887a197b1186b9b8094dfc76eef51434
#
_cell.length_a   1.000
_cell.length_b   1.000
_cell.length_c   1.000
_cell.angle_alpha   90.00
_cell.angle_beta   90.00
_cell.angle_gamma   90.00
#
_symmetry.space_group_name_H-M   'P 1'
#
loop_
_entity.id
_entity.type
_entity.pdbx_description
1 polymer ?
#
loop_
_entity_poly.entity_id
_entity_poly.type
_entity_poly.pdbx_seq_one_letter_code
_entity_poly.pdbx_strand_id
1 'polypeptide(L)'
;LRIVPITLGKEHWGFQYSPYAYFSEHCIAMSAEHRLMHVDRENMARLVDFVDLFPHYFVGSNADLPIVGGSILSHDHFQGGRHTFPMMKAAVEETFEIPGFADVRAEVLRWPLSVLRLTAADRETLLDAAAHVLDVWRGWSDEALGIVAESSGERHNTITPVACREADGSYTLY
;
A
#
# COMPACT_ATOMS: atom_id res chain seq x y z
N LEU A 1 -17.82 20.31 2.92
CA LEU A 1 -16.80 19.31 3.26
C LEU A 1 -15.77 19.97 4.18
N ARG A 2 -15.47 19.34 5.32
CA ARG A 2 -14.41 19.81 6.21
C ARG A 2 -13.15 18.99 5.91
N ILE A 3 -12.07 19.68 5.59
CA ILE A 3 -10.74 19.09 5.47
C ILE A 3 -10.03 19.36 6.80
N VAL A 4 -9.51 18.29 7.40
CA VAL A 4 -8.74 18.34 8.64
C VAL A 4 -7.27 18.24 8.28
N PRO A 5 -6.39 19.15 8.68
CA PRO A 5 -4.97 19.02 8.44
C PRO A 5 -4.39 17.87 9.27
N ILE A 6 -3.60 17.03 8.63
CA ILE A 6 -2.80 15.97 9.25
C ILE A 6 -1.37 16.05 8.73
N THR A 7 -0.45 15.32 9.35
CA THR A 7 0.94 15.26 8.92
C THR A 7 1.30 13.81 8.62
N LEU A 8 1.78 13.53 7.40
CA LEU A 8 2.32 12.24 6.99
C LEU A 8 3.71 12.48 6.38
N GLY A 9 4.72 11.73 6.79
CA GLY A 9 6.10 11.90 6.30
C GLY A 9 6.68 13.30 6.52
N LYS A 10 6.27 14.01 7.59
CA LYS A 10 6.62 15.42 7.87
C LYS A 10 6.00 16.43 6.89
N GLU A 11 5.10 16.02 6.03
CA GLU A 11 4.40 16.85 5.05
C GLU A 11 2.97 17.15 5.49
N HIS A 12 2.42 18.25 4.99
CA HIS A 12 1.02 18.61 5.22
C HIS A 12 0.11 17.84 4.28
N TRP A 13 -0.90 17.22 4.86
CA TRP A 13 -1.96 16.49 4.16
C TRP A 13 -3.33 16.95 4.63
N GLY A 14 -4.32 16.80 3.76
CA GLY A 14 -5.72 17.07 4.10
C GLY A 14 -6.49 15.77 4.27
N PHE A 15 -7.07 15.54 5.44
CA PHE A 15 -7.98 14.42 5.71
C PHE A 15 -9.42 14.88 5.55
N GLN A 16 -10.24 14.09 4.84
CA GLN A 16 -11.69 14.31 4.75
C GLN A 16 -12.44 12.99 4.60
N TYR A 17 -13.69 12.94 5.08
CA TYR A 17 -14.58 11.84 4.75
C TYR A 17 -15.06 11.96 3.30
N SER A 18 -15.06 10.81 2.61
CA SER A 18 -15.52 10.71 1.24
C SER A 18 -17.04 10.76 1.16
N PRO A 19 -17.63 11.58 0.26
CA PRO A 19 -19.08 11.57 0.04
C PRO A 19 -19.59 10.27 -0.59
N TYR A 20 -18.72 9.46 -1.18
CA TYR A 20 -19.10 8.19 -1.80
C TYR A 20 -19.41 7.08 -0.79
N ALA A 21 -18.84 7.14 0.42
CA ALA A 21 -19.13 6.24 1.55
C ALA A 21 -19.22 4.75 1.13
N TYR A 22 -18.23 4.24 0.38
CA TYR A 22 -18.20 2.84 -0.08
C TYR A 22 -18.15 1.84 1.07
N PHE A 23 -17.65 2.25 2.23
CA PHE A 23 -17.57 1.50 3.47
C PHE A 23 -17.62 2.46 4.66
N SER A 24 -17.67 1.92 5.87
CA SER A 24 -17.75 2.72 7.11
C SER A 24 -16.55 3.66 7.23
N GLU A 25 -16.84 4.93 7.52
CA GLU A 25 -15.85 5.98 7.73
C GLU A 25 -14.88 6.14 6.54
N HIS A 26 -15.38 5.87 5.30
CA HIS A 26 -14.58 6.06 4.08
C HIS A 26 -14.01 7.46 4.03
N CYS A 27 -12.68 7.55 3.97
CA CYS A 27 -11.94 8.81 3.98
C CYS A 27 -10.89 8.87 2.87
N ILE A 28 -10.46 10.09 2.60
CA ILE A 28 -9.40 10.41 1.65
C ILE A 28 -8.38 11.26 2.39
N ALA A 29 -7.11 10.88 2.30
CA ALA A 29 -5.99 11.73 2.65
C ALA A 29 -5.34 12.24 1.37
N MET A 30 -5.25 13.56 1.19
CA MET A 30 -4.69 14.20 0.00
C MET A 30 -3.47 15.02 0.36
N SER A 31 -2.40 14.91 -0.41
CA SER A 31 -1.25 15.80 -0.28
C SER A 31 -1.69 17.26 -0.42
N ALA A 32 -1.15 18.14 0.42
CA ALA A 32 -1.34 19.58 0.26
C ALA A 32 -0.59 20.12 -0.96
N GLU A 33 0.42 19.40 -1.44
CA GLU A 33 1.14 19.70 -2.66
C GLU A 33 0.51 18.98 -3.85
N HIS A 34 0.31 19.69 -4.94
CA HIS A 34 -0.16 19.10 -6.20
C HIS A 34 1.02 18.41 -6.89
N ARG A 35 1.14 17.10 -6.67
CA ARG A 35 2.20 16.26 -7.24
C ARG A 35 1.62 14.95 -7.77
N LEU A 36 2.35 14.33 -8.69
CA LEU A 36 1.99 13.02 -9.23
C LEU A 36 2.06 11.95 -8.12
N MET A 37 1.17 10.97 -8.21
CA MET A 37 1.27 9.76 -7.41
C MET A 37 2.52 8.98 -7.78
N HIS A 38 3.17 8.44 -6.76
CA HIS A 38 4.32 7.56 -6.92
C HIS A 38 4.31 6.52 -5.80
N VAL A 39 4.46 5.25 -6.15
CA VAL A 39 4.55 4.17 -5.16
C VAL A 39 6.01 3.85 -4.93
N ASP A 40 6.49 4.12 -3.73
CA ASP A 40 7.84 3.83 -3.27
C ASP A 40 7.85 3.62 -1.75
N ARG A 41 9.05 3.44 -1.18
CA ARG A 41 9.22 3.30 0.27
C ARG A 41 8.61 4.48 1.05
N GLU A 42 8.78 5.71 0.55
CA GLU A 42 8.26 6.91 1.23
C GLU A 42 6.73 6.98 1.16
N ASN A 43 6.14 6.58 0.04
CA ASN A 43 4.70 6.45 -0.09
C ASN A 43 4.16 5.43 0.93
N MET A 44 4.78 4.25 1.03
CA MET A 44 4.41 3.23 2.02
C MET A 44 4.63 3.72 3.46
N ALA A 45 5.68 4.49 3.73
CA ALA A 45 5.91 5.11 5.05
C ALA A 45 4.79 6.07 5.44
N ARG A 46 4.25 6.84 4.49
CA ARG A 46 3.09 7.72 4.73
C ARG A 46 1.81 6.93 5.02
N LEU A 47 1.63 5.75 4.40
CA LEU A 47 0.52 4.85 4.76
C LEU A 47 0.67 4.35 6.21
N VAL A 48 1.88 4.01 6.63
CA VAL A 48 2.17 3.59 8.03
C VAL A 48 1.95 4.74 8.99
N ASP A 49 2.39 5.97 8.68
CA ASP A 49 2.09 7.16 9.47
C ASP A 49 0.58 7.38 9.64
N PHE A 50 -0.20 7.13 8.58
CA PHE A 50 -1.65 7.25 8.65
C PHE A 50 -2.27 6.25 9.64
N VAL A 51 -1.86 4.99 9.63
CA VAL A 51 -2.38 3.99 10.58
C VAL A 51 -1.82 4.17 11.99
N ASP A 52 -0.74 4.91 12.19
CA ASP A 52 -0.31 5.38 13.51
C ASP A 52 -1.25 6.46 14.06
N LEU A 53 -1.74 7.36 13.19
CA LEU A 53 -2.75 8.38 13.59
C LEU A 53 -4.14 7.76 13.79
N PHE A 54 -4.50 6.75 12.98
CA PHE A 54 -5.82 6.11 12.96
C PHE A 54 -5.69 4.57 13.03
N PRO A 55 -5.29 4.00 14.19
CA PRO A 55 -4.89 2.58 14.28
C PRO A 55 -6.03 1.57 14.04
N HIS A 56 -7.27 2.01 13.98
CA HIS A 56 -8.43 1.17 13.65
C HIS A 56 -8.92 1.33 12.22
N TYR A 57 -8.17 2.06 11.39
CA TYR A 57 -8.41 2.19 9.95
C TYR A 57 -7.41 1.33 9.17
N PHE A 58 -7.81 0.95 7.97
CA PHE A 58 -6.87 0.66 6.90
C PHE A 58 -6.65 1.93 6.08
N VAL A 59 -5.57 1.96 5.32
CA VAL A 59 -5.33 2.97 4.27
C VAL A 59 -4.61 2.33 3.10
N GLY A 60 -4.97 2.70 1.89
CA GLY A 60 -4.33 2.19 0.68
C GLY A 60 -4.01 3.29 -0.32
N SER A 61 -2.99 3.05 -1.12
CA SER A 61 -2.64 3.83 -2.29
C SER A 61 -3.18 3.19 -3.57
N ASN A 62 -3.47 3.98 -4.57
CA ASN A 62 -3.65 3.46 -5.93
C ASN A 62 -2.30 3.03 -6.51
N ALA A 63 -2.35 2.21 -7.58
CA ALA A 63 -1.19 1.99 -8.42
C ALA A 63 -0.74 3.31 -9.08
N ASP A 64 0.55 3.46 -9.28
CA ASP A 64 1.14 4.65 -9.93
C ASP A 64 1.26 4.51 -11.47
N LEU A 65 0.73 3.43 -12.04
CA LEU A 65 0.73 3.18 -13.48
C LEU A 65 -0.71 3.08 -14.03
N PRO A 66 -1.04 3.81 -15.11
CA PRO A 66 -2.38 3.74 -15.73
C PRO A 66 -2.74 2.34 -16.22
N ILE A 67 -1.76 1.58 -16.73
CA ILE A 67 -1.95 0.24 -17.31
C ILE A 67 -2.53 -0.78 -16.33
N VAL A 68 -2.28 -0.60 -15.02
CA VAL A 68 -2.81 -1.48 -13.96
C VAL A 68 -4.00 -0.86 -13.22
N GLY A 69 -4.67 0.10 -13.84
CA GLY A 69 -5.89 0.71 -13.29
C GLY A 69 -5.66 1.88 -12.33
N GLY A 70 -4.47 2.45 -12.31
CA GLY A 70 -4.22 3.68 -11.55
C GLY A 70 -5.16 4.82 -11.99
N SER A 71 -5.78 5.50 -11.02
CA SER A 71 -6.69 6.61 -11.26
C SER A 71 -6.29 7.85 -10.46
N ILE A 72 -6.61 9.04 -11.01
CA ILE A 72 -6.28 10.34 -10.39
C ILE A 72 -4.78 10.43 -10.08
N LEU A 73 -3.94 9.97 -11.01
CA LEU A 73 -2.48 9.91 -10.83
C LEU A 73 -1.82 11.28 -10.74
N SER A 74 -2.54 12.34 -11.12
CA SER A 74 -2.05 13.73 -11.09
C SER A 74 -2.00 14.36 -9.71
N HIS A 75 -2.60 13.74 -8.71
CA HIS A 75 -2.62 14.26 -7.35
C HIS A 75 -2.45 13.14 -6.32
N ASP A 76 -1.37 13.17 -5.57
CA ASP A 76 -1.02 12.17 -4.57
C ASP A 76 -2.09 12.12 -3.45
N HIS A 77 -2.69 10.94 -3.28
CA HIS A 77 -3.77 10.72 -2.33
C HIS A 77 -3.87 9.27 -1.89
N PHE A 78 -4.46 9.05 -0.74
CA PHE A 78 -4.77 7.74 -0.16
C PHE A 78 -6.25 7.62 0.15
N GLN A 79 -6.75 6.39 0.16
CA GLN A 79 -8.11 6.09 0.60
C GLN A 79 -8.05 5.14 1.80
N GLY A 80 -8.86 5.42 2.81
CA GLY A 80 -8.90 4.64 4.04
C GLY A 80 -10.28 4.64 4.69
N GLY A 81 -10.36 3.97 5.84
CA GLY A 81 -11.58 3.91 6.64
C GLY A 81 -11.63 2.70 7.56
N ARG A 82 -12.73 2.59 8.31
CA ARG A 82 -12.97 1.46 9.21
C ARG A 82 -13.63 0.30 8.45
N HIS A 83 -12.81 -0.49 7.78
CA HIS A 83 -13.29 -1.65 7.04
C HIS A 83 -12.25 -2.77 7.03
N THR A 84 -12.72 -4.01 7.04
CA THR A 84 -11.88 -5.19 6.83
C THR A 84 -12.31 -5.85 5.54
N PHE A 85 -11.47 -5.80 4.53
CA PHE A 85 -11.75 -6.43 3.25
C PHE A 85 -11.74 -7.97 3.36
N PRO A 86 -12.51 -8.68 2.54
CA PRO A 86 -12.43 -10.14 2.48
C PRO A 86 -11.01 -10.65 2.22
N MET A 87 -10.22 -9.95 1.42
CA MET A 87 -8.81 -10.23 1.15
C MET A 87 -7.98 -10.33 2.44
N MET A 88 -8.18 -9.44 3.41
CA MET A 88 -7.46 -9.44 4.68
C MET A 88 -7.75 -10.67 5.54
N LYS A 89 -8.88 -11.33 5.28
CA LYS A 89 -9.33 -12.57 5.94
C LYS A 89 -9.02 -13.83 5.14
N ALA A 90 -8.42 -13.69 3.96
CA ALA A 90 -8.08 -14.82 3.11
C ALA A 90 -7.10 -15.76 3.79
N ALA A 91 -7.22 -17.06 3.52
CA ALA A 91 -6.30 -18.05 4.03
C ALA A 91 -4.90 -17.83 3.46
N VAL A 92 -3.90 -18.13 4.27
CA VAL A 92 -2.51 -18.19 3.81
C VAL A 92 -2.37 -19.40 2.91
N GLU A 93 -1.82 -19.20 1.72
CA GLU A 93 -1.50 -20.27 0.77
C GLU A 93 -0.06 -20.74 0.95
N GLU A 94 0.85 -19.79 1.13
CA GLU A 94 2.27 -20.06 1.31
C GLU A 94 2.89 -19.04 2.26
N THR A 95 3.89 -19.46 3.02
CA THR A 95 4.76 -18.59 3.82
C THR A 95 6.18 -18.73 3.29
N PHE A 96 6.88 -17.62 3.13
CA PHE A 96 8.24 -17.59 2.62
C PHE A 96 9.13 -16.65 3.40
N GLU A 97 10.43 -16.78 3.26
CA GLU A 97 11.41 -15.88 3.85
C GLU A 97 11.91 -14.88 2.81
N ILE A 98 12.02 -13.61 3.22
CA ILE A 98 12.66 -12.58 2.41
C ILE A 98 14.13 -12.50 2.87
N PRO A 99 15.12 -12.80 2.01
CA PRO A 99 16.53 -12.73 2.40
C PRO A 99 16.88 -11.35 2.97
N GLY A 100 17.49 -11.35 4.17
CA GLY A 100 17.84 -10.12 4.89
C GLY A 100 16.76 -9.54 5.79
N PHE A 101 15.54 -10.10 5.81
CA PHE A 101 14.41 -9.60 6.57
C PHE A 101 13.73 -10.69 7.42
N ALA A 102 14.51 -11.37 8.24
CA ALA A 102 14.04 -12.52 9.05
C ALA A 102 12.91 -12.14 10.05
N ASP A 103 12.81 -10.87 10.46
CA ASP A 103 11.79 -10.38 11.38
C ASP A 103 10.48 -9.99 10.68
N VAL A 104 10.41 -10.15 9.35
CA VAL A 104 9.20 -9.90 8.57
C VAL A 104 8.55 -11.24 8.23
N ARG A 105 7.31 -11.43 8.69
CA ARG A 105 6.47 -12.54 8.25
C ARG A 105 5.93 -12.22 6.86
N ALA A 106 6.30 -13.02 5.87
CA ALA A 106 5.89 -12.86 4.48
C ALA A 106 5.01 -14.04 4.04
N GLU A 107 3.85 -13.73 3.50
CA GLU A 107 2.80 -14.71 3.18
C GLU A 107 2.17 -14.39 1.83
N VAL A 108 1.88 -15.43 1.05
CA VAL A 108 1.02 -15.38 -0.13
C VAL A 108 -0.41 -15.71 0.31
N LEU A 109 -1.37 -14.88 -0.04
CA LEU A 109 -2.77 -15.11 0.30
C LEU A 109 -3.51 -15.85 -0.82
N ARG A 110 -4.39 -16.76 -0.44
CA ARG A 110 -5.32 -17.42 -1.38
C ARG A 110 -6.42 -16.44 -1.78
N TRP A 111 -6.14 -15.65 -2.79
CA TRP A 111 -7.01 -14.62 -3.31
C TRP A 111 -7.00 -14.63 -4.85
N PRO A 112 -8.09 -14.24 -5.55
CA PRO A 112 -8.12 -14.23 -7.02
C PRO A 112 -7.05 -13.37 -7.70
N LEU A 113 -6.58 -12.33 -7.03
CA LEU A 113 -5.42 -11.53 -7.45
C LEU A 113 -4.20 -11.93 -6.63
N SER A 114 -3.01 -11.74 -7.17
CA SER A 114 -1.77 -11.98 -6.43
C SER A 114 -1.65 -10.99 -5.28
N VAL A 115 -1.63 -11.49 -4.04
CA VAL A 115 -1.51 -10.68 -2.83
C VAL A 115 -0.43 -11.26 -1.92
N LEU A 116 0.54 -10.41 -1.59
CA LEU A 116 1.48 -10.65 -0.51
C LEU A 116 0.99 -9.94 0.75
N ARG A 117 1.18 -10.58 1.91
CA ARG A 117 0.99 -9.95 3.22
C ARG A 117 2.33 -9.96 3.95
N LEU A 118 2.83 -8.77 4.27
CA LEU A 118 4.05 -8.56 5.02
C LEU A 118 3.67 -8.02 6.39
N THR A 119 4.15 -8.62 7.47
CA THR A 119 3.87 -8.18 8.85
C THR A 119 5.15 -8.13 9.66
N ALA A 120 5.37 -7.02 10.37
CA ALA A 120 6.49 -6.87 11.32
C ALA A 120 6.11 -5.98 12.50
N ALA A 121 6.77 -6.17 13.64
CA ALA A 121 6.61 -5.32 14.82
C ALA A 121 7.29 -3.96 14.62
N ASP A 122 8.45 -3.95 13.95
CA ASP A 122 9.20 -2.73 13.63
C ASP A 122 8.79 -2.18 12.26
N ARG A 123 8.41 -0.89 12.23
CA ARG A 123 7.93 -0.21 11.03
C ARG A 123 9.00 -0.07 9.95
N GLU A 124 10.23 0.23 10.35
CA GLU A 124 11.30 0.48 9.38
C GLU A 124 11.71 -0.83 8.70
N THR A 125 11.80 -1.91 9.47
CA THR A 125 12.03 -3.27 8.94
C THR A 125 10.95 -3.69 7.94
N LEU A 126 9.66 -3.41 8.24
CA LEU A 126 8.56 -3.67 7.33
C LEU A 126 8.69 -2.87 6.04
N LEU A 127 8.98 -1.56 6.16
CA LEU A 127 9.09 -0.65 5.01
C LEU A 127 10.27 -1.02 4.11
N ASP A 128 11.41 -1.39 4.69
CA ASP A 128 12.57 -1.82 3.92
C ASP A 128 12.30 -3.14 3.17
N ALA A 129 11.64 -4.10 3.82
CA ALA A 129 11.23 -5.35 3.17
C ALA A 129 10.22 -5.11 2.04
N ALA A 130 9.22 -4.26 2.26
CA ALA A 130 8.23 -3.93 1.25
C ALA A 130 8.84 -3.19 0.05
N ALA A 131 9.77 -2.27 0.29
CA ALA A 131 10.51 -1.60 -0.76
C ALA A 131 11.35 -2.58 -1.58
N HIS A 132 12.04 -3.52 -0.90
CA HIS A 132 12.80 -4.58 -1.57
C HIS A 132 11.90 -5.44 -2.47
N VAL A 133 10.74 -5.87 -1.96
CA VAL A 133 9.75 -6.63 -2.75
C VAL A 133 9.30 -5.84 -3.99
N LEU A 134 9.00 -4.55 -3.82
CA LEU A 134 8.61 -3.68 -4.93
C LEU A 134 9.72 -3.56 -5.98
N ASP A 135 10.97 -3.39 -5.56
CA ASP A 135 12.10 -3.26 -6.47
C ASP A 135 12.34 -4.55 -7.26
N VAL A 136 12.26 -5.71 -6.60
CA VAL A 136 12.33 -7.02 -7.25
C VAL A 136 11.21 -7.17 -8.28
N TRP A 137 9.96 -6.88 -7.88
CA TRP A 137 8.80 -6.96 -8.77
C TRP A 137 8.91 -6.02 -9.97
N ARG A 138 9.37 -4.81 -9.79
CA ARG A 138 9.55 -3.84 -10.88
C ARG A 138 10.54 -4.28 -11.94
N GLY A 139 11.55 -5.06 -11.56
CA GLY A 139 12.55 -5.59 -12.49
C GLY A 139 12.24 -6.99 -13.03
N TRP A 140 11.16 -7.63 -12.56
CA TRP A 140 10.90 -9.03 -12.86
C TRP A 140 10.12 -9.22 -14.16
N SER A 141 10.60 -10.15 -14.99
CA SER A 141 9.93 -10.58 -16.22
C SER A 141 9.86 -12.09 -16.29
N ASP A 142 8.77 -12.61 -16.82
CA ASP A 142 8.58 -14.02 -17.16
C ASP A 142 7.84 -14.10 -18.49
N GLU A 143 8.59 -14.30 -19.56
CA GLU A 143 8.05 -14.35 -20.91
C GLU A 143 7.09 -15.53 -21.11
N ALA A 144 7.28 -16.64 -20.38
CA ALA A 144 6.42 -17.80 -20.47
C ALA A 144 5.01 -17.51 -19.92
N LEU A 145 4.90 -16.58 -18.97
CA LEU A 145 3.65 -16.09 -18.39
C LEU A 145 3.18 -14.78 -19.04
N GLY A 146 3.91 -14.26 -20.02
CA GLY A 146 3.59 -13.00 -20.67
C GLY A 146 3.82 -11.77 -19.80
N ILE A 147 4.64 -11.90 -18.73
CA ILE A 147 4.99 -10.80 -17.83
C ILE A 147 6.27 -10.15 -18.33
N VAL A 148 6.20 -8.86 -18.62
CA VAL A 148 7.32 -8.06 -19.09
C VAL A 148 7.42 -6.82 -18.21
N ALA A 149 8.54 -6.65 -17.51
CA ALA A 149 8.73 -5.55 -16.56
C ALA A 149 8.70 -4.17 -17.20
N GLU A 150 9.25 -4.08 -18.40
CA GLU A 150 9.34 -2.82 -19.17
C GLU A 150 9.33 -3.09 -20.67
N SER A 151 8.67 -2.23 -21.44
CA SER A 151 8.77 -2.20 -22.90
C SER A 151 8.68 -0.78 -23.41
N SER A 152 9.47 -0.45 -24.42
CA SER A 152 9.51 0.89 -25.07
C SER A 152 9.74 2.04 -24.08
N GLY A 153 10.46 1.79 -22.98
CA GLY A 153 10.74 2.78 -21.93
C GLY A 153 9.58 2.99 -20.93
N GLU A 154 8.54 2.17 -21.01
CA GLU A 154 7.41 2.22 -20.07
C GLU A 154 7.43 1.00 -19.14
N ARG A 155 7.29 1.25 -17.84
CA ARG A 155 7.18 0.20 -16.82
C ARG A 155 5.78 -0.40 -16.81
N HIS A 156 5.70 -1.70 -16.53
CA HIS A 156 4.42 -2.42 -16.45
C HIS A 156 4.11 -2.92 -15.04
N ASN A 157 5.14 -3.12 -14.20
CA ASN A 157 4.98 -3.70 -12.87
C ASN A 157 4.93 -2.60 -11.80
N THR A 158 3.91 -2.66 -10.98
CA THR A 158 3.74 -1.85 -9.78
C THR A 158 2.87 -2.60 -8.76
N ILE A 159 2.58 -1.99 -7.63
CA ILE A 159 1.71 -2.52 -6.57
C ILE A 159 0.66 -1.49 -6.16
N THR A 160 -0.36 -1.96 -5.44
CA THR A 160 -1.37 -1.14 -4.75
C THR A 160 -1.28 -1.42 -3.26
N PRO A 161 -0.36 -0.78 -2.52
CA PRO A 161 -0.13 -1.10 -1.12
C PRO A 161 -1.31 -0.69 -0.24
N VAL A 162 -1.64 -1.56 0.72
CA VAL A 162 -2.65 -1.32 1.76
C VAL A 162 -2.03 -1.55 3.11
N ALA A 163 -2.09 -0.56 4.00
CA ALA A 163 -1.55 -0.61 5.35
C ALA A 163 -2.64 -0.82 6.39
N CYS A 164 -2.34 -1.61 7.42
CA CYS A 164 -3.14 -1.78 8.62
C CYS A 164 -2.25 -1.82 9.87
N ARG A 165 -2.84 -1.50 11.02
CA ARG A 165 -2.28 -1.76 12.33
C ARG A 165 -2.98 -2.97 12.93
N GLU A 166 -2.20 -3.96 13.38
CA GLU A 166 -2.76 -5.15 14.02
C GLU A 166 -3.07 -4.90 15.50
N ALA A 167 -3.89 -5.76 16.11
CA ALA A 167 -4.30 -5.62 17.50
C ALA A 167 -3.15 -5.76 18.50
N ASP A 168 -2.08 -6.48 18.13
CA ASP A 168 -0.85 -6.62 18.92
C ASP A 168 0.11 -5.45 18.76
N GLY A 169 -0.23 -4.47 17.91
CA GLY A 169 0.57 -3.30 17.62
C GLY A 169 1.58 -3.48 16.49
N SER A 170 1.65 -4.64 15.84
CA SER A 170 2.44 -4.81 14.62
C SER A 170 1.82 -4.09 13.43
N TYR A 171 2.61 -3.92 12.39
CA TYR A 171 2.19 -3.31 11.13
C TYR A 171 2.05 -4.38 10.05
N THR A 172 1.05 -4.23 9.20
CA THR A 172 0.84 -5.10 8.05
C THR A 172 0.71 -4.28 6.77
N LEU A 173 1.40 -4.72 5.72
CA LEU A 173 1.23 -4.25 4.33
C LEU A 173 0.75 -5.43 3.47
N TYR A 174 -0.26 -5.12 2.64
CA TYR A 174 -0.76 -6.03 1.61
C TYR A 174 -0.38 -5.49 0.24
#